data_acf7be520f2c92672bb1202e5a9d3651
#
_entry.id   acf7be520f2c92672bb1202e5a9d3651
#
_cell.length_a   1.000
_cell.length_b   1.000
_cell.length_c   1.000
_cell.angle_alpha   90.00
_cell.angle_beta   90.00
_cell.angle_gamma   90.00
#
_symmetry.space_group_name_H-M   'P 1'
#
loop_
_entity.id
_entity.type
_entity.pdbx_description
1 polymer ?
#
loop_
_entity_poly.entity_id
_entity_poly.type
_entity_poly.pdbx_seq_one_letter_code
_entity_poly.pdbx_strand_id
1 'polypeptide(L)'
;MNSVGEIIATNRKRLGWSQTELAERLQGEGFNLTNKAISKWEKNDTEPSVTIFLTLCRIMGVTDIYEAYFGSNPDSLVNGLNTAGREKVLDYIELLHDSGKYKSHVCEILPFTRSIDVYETPVSAGTGNMFLDGSKATVNINS
;
A
#
# COMPACT_ATOMS: atom_id res chain seq x y z
N MET A 1 -15.36 -20.88 3.97
CA MET A 1 -14.95 -19.66 4.71
C MET A 1 -13.94 -20.13 5.75
N ASN A 2 -12.71 -19.63 5.68
CA ASN A 2 -11.65 -20.00 6.61
C ASN A 2 -11.61 -19.01 7.77
N SER A 3 -11.21 -19.47 8.96
CA SER A 3 -10.94 -18.56 10.07
C SER A 3 -9.59 -17.85 9.89
N VAL A 4 -9.40 -16.73 10.57
CA VAL A 4 -8.11 -16.01 10.60
C VAL A 4 -6.98 -16.93 11.08
N GLY A 5 -7.24 -17.76 12.07
CA GLY A 5 -6.27 -18.72 12.59
C GLY A 5 -5.89 -19.80 11.57
N GLU A 6 -6.84 -20.30 10.81
CA GLU A 6 -6.57 -21.26 9.72
C GLU A 6 -5.73 -20.65 8.61
N ILE A 7 -5.97 -19.38 8.23
CA ILE A 7 -5.16 -18.67 7.25
C ILE A 7 -3.71 -18.56 7.74
N ILE A 8 -3.52 -18.16 9.01
CA ILE A 8 -2.19 -18.04 9.61
C ILE A 8 -1.48 -19.41 9.62
N ALA A 9 -2.15 -20.44 10.16
CA ALA A 9 -1.57 -21.77 10.29
C ALA A 9 -1.20 -22.39 8.93
N THR A 10 -2.09 -22.27 7.94
CA THR A 10 -1.88 -22.84 6.61
C THR A 10 -0.70 -22.17 5.90
N ASN A 11 -0.66 -20.84 5.89
CA ASN A 11 0.41 -20.11 5.21
C ASN A 11 1.76 -20.26 5.91
N ARG A 12 1.78 -20.25 7.26
CA ARG A 12 3.00 -20.52 8.01
C ARG A 12 3.57 -21.91 7.68
N LYS A 13 2.69 -22.95 7.71
CA LYS A 13 3.09 -24.33 7.38
C LYS A 13 3.57 -24.47 5.93
N ARG A 14 2.92 -23.80 4.98
CA ARG A 14 3.31 -23.76 3.56
C ARG A 14 4.73 -23.22 3.39
N LEU A 15 5.13 -22.26 4.23
CA LEU A 15 6.47 -21.67 4.24
C LEU A 15 7.47 -22.46 5.07
N GLY A 16 7.05 -23.55 5.74
CA GLY A 16 7.90 -24.36 6.60
C GLY A 16 8.31 -23.70 7.92
N TRP A 17 7.64 -22.61 8.33
CA TRP A 17 8.02 -21.87 9.53
C TRP A 17 7.41 -22.45 10.79
N SER A 18 8.18 -22.43 11.87
CA SER A 18 7.67 -22.68 13.22
C SER A 18 6.87 -21.47 13.74
N GLN A 19 6.09 -21.68 14.80
CA GLN A 19 5.39 -20.55 15.48
C GLN A 19 6.40 -19.55 16.08
N THR A 20 7.57 -20.02 16.50
CA THR A 20 8.65 -19.18 17.04
C THR A 20 9.23 -18.29 15.95
N GLU A 21 9.58 -18.85 14.79
CA GLU A 21 10.08 -18.08 13.64
C GLU A 21 9.07 -17.03 13.16
N LEU A 22 7.78 -17.36 13.16
CA LEU A 22 6.75 -16.38 12.81
C LEU A 22 6.69 -15.23 13.81
N ALA A 23 6.83 -15.53 15.13
CA ALA A 23 6.88 -14.51 16.17
C ALA A 23 8.12 -13.61 16.04
N GLU A 24 9.29 -14.18 15.73
CA GLU A 24 10.55 -13.45 15.49
C GLU A 24 10.42 -12.50 14.28
N ARG A 25 9.78 -12.94 13.20
CA ARG A 25 9.52 -12.09 12.03
C ARG A 25 8.61 -10.92 12.35
N LEU A 26 7.56 -11.15 13.15
CA LEU A 26 6.69 -10.07 13.64
C LEU A 26 7.42 -9.13 14.58
N GLN A 27 8.37 -9.63 15.37
CA GLN A 27 9.23 -8.78 16.20
C GLN A 27 10.12 -7.87 15.35
N GLY A 28 10.64 -8.37 14.23
CA GLY A 28 11.35 -7.54 13.23
C GLY A 28 10.50 -6.43 12.63
N GLU A 29 9.16 -6.59 12.59
CA GLU A 29 8.19 -5.59 12.16
C GLU A 29 7.72 -4.66 13.31
N GLY A 30 8.33 -4.77 14.50
CA GLY A 30 8.02 -3.93 15.65
C GLY A 30 6.92 -4.45 16.58
N PHE A 31 6.43 -5.68 16.37
CA PHE A 31 5.42 -6.30 17.24
C PHE A 31 6.09 -7.23 18.26
N ASN A 32 6.10 -6.86 19.52
CA ASN A 32 6.66 -7.70 20.59
C ASN A 32 5.66 -8.81 20.97
N LEU A 33 5.71 -9.92 20.23
CA LEU A 33 4.81 -11.04 20.35
C LEU A 33 5.57 -12.34 20.64
N THR A 34 4.91 -13.25 21.34
CA THR A 34 5.47 -14.57 21.64
C THR A 34 4.81 -15.66 20.80
N ASN A 35 5.46 -16.82 20.69
CA ASN A 35 4.88 -18.01 20.07
C ASN A 35 3.52 -18.43 20.69
N LYS A 36 3.30 -18.10 21.98
CA LYS A 36 2.01 -18.36 22.65
C LYS A 36 0.87 -17.55 22.02
N ALA A 37 1.13 -16.32 21.58
CA ALA A 37 0.12 -15.51 20.89
C ALA A 37 -0.23 -16.16 19.53
N ILE A 38 0.79 -16.55 18.75
CA ILE A 38 0.58 -17.25 17.49
C ILE A 38 -0.22 -18.53 17.69
N SER A 39 0.14 -19.34 18.70
CA SER A 39 -0.58 -20.58 19.01
C SER A 39 -2.06 -20.35 19.34
N LYS A 40 -2.39 -19.28 20.07
CA LYS A 40 -3.77 -18.94 20.39
C LYS A 40 -4.55 -18.51 19.15
N TRP A 41 -3.94 -17.75 18.25
CA TRP A 41 -4.57 -17.34 16.99
C TRP A 41 -4.84 -18.55 16.09
N GLU A 42 -3.87 -19.45 15.94
CA GLU A 42 -4.03 -20.67 15.13
C GLU A 42 -5.10 -21.62 15.65
N LYS A 43 -5.37 -21.57 16.96
CA LYS A 43 -6.47 -22.33 17.60
C LYS A 43 -7.80 -21.59 17.60
N ASN A 44 -7.84 -20.35 17.14
CA ASN A 44 -8.97 -19.45 17.23
C ASN A 44 -9.42 -19.14 18.68
N ASP A 45 -8.50 -19.29 19.66
CA ASP A 45 -8.76 -18.88 21.05
C ASP A 45 -8.83 -17.36 21.18
N THR A 46 -8.05 -16.66 20.37
CA THR A 46 -8.02 -15.19 20.25
C THR A 46 -7.71 -14.82 18.80
N GLU A 47 -7.99 -13.56 18.43
CA GLU A 47 -7.68 -13.04 17.11
C GLU A 47 -6.57 -11.97 17.17
N PRO A 48 -5.71 -11.86 16.15
CA PRO A 48 -4.79 -10.74 16.04
C PRO A 48 -5.54 -9.44 15.73
N SER A 49 -4.96 -8.29 16.08
CA SER A 49 -5.49 -7.02 15.58
C SER A 49 -5.40 -6.95 14.06
N VAL A 50 -6.24 -6.12 13.43
CA VAL A 50 -6.23 -5.93 11.97
C VAL A 50 -4.83 -5.59 11.45
N THR A 51 -4.11 -4.69 12.13
CA THR A 51 -2.75 -4.31 11.75
C THR A 51 -1.80 -5.50 11.77
N ILE A 52 -1.84 -6.33 12.81
CA ILE A 52 -1.01 -7.53 12.91
C ILE A 52 -1.40 -8.53 11.82
N PHE A 53 -2.69 -8.75 11.57
CA PHE A 53 -3.15 -9.67 10.53
C PHE A 53 -2.70 -9.25 9.13
N LEU A 54 -2.82 -7.97 8.78
CA LEU A 54 -2.34 -7.46 7.50
C LEU A 54 -0.82 -7.58 7.36
N THR A 55 -0.07 -7.35 8.46
CA THR A 55 1.38 -7.56 8.47
C THR A 55 1.72 -9.04 8.27
N LEU A 56 0.99 -9.95 8.93
CA LEU A 56 1.11 -11.40 8.72
C LEU A 56 0.86 -11.79 7.27
N CYS A 57 -0.19 -11.27 6.65
CA CYS A 57 -0.48 -11.50 5.23
C CYS A 57 0.69 -11.05 4.35
N ARG A 58 1.24 -9.86 4.61
CA ARG A 58 2.40 -9.32 3.87
C ARG A 58 3.63 -10.21 3.99
N ILE A 59 4.06 -10.57 5.20
CA ILE A 59 5.27 -11.38 5.42
C ILE A 59 5.13 -12.82 4.96
N MET A 60 3.91 -13.36 4.93
CA MET A 60 3.62 -14.71 4.43
C MET A 60 3.30 -14.73 2.93
N GLY A 61 3.26 -13.57 2.25
CA GLY A 61 2.98 -13.47 0.83
C GLY A 61 1.53 -13.79 0.46
N VAL A 62 0.57 -13.51 1.36
CA VAL A 62 -0.87 -13.63 1.08
C VAL A 62 -1.32 -12.36 0.37
N THR A 63 -1.43 -12.41 -0.94
CA THR A 63 -1.79 -11.26 -1.79
C THR A 63 -3.30 -11.09 -1.95
N ASP A 64 -4.05 -12.19 -1.96
CA ASP A 64 -5.52 -12.18 -2.03
C ASP A 64 -6.11 -12.63 -0.69
N ILE A 65 -6.40 -11.65 0.17
CA ILE A 65 -7.02 -11.87 1.48
C ILE A 65 -8.46 -12.32 1.32
N TYR A 66 -9.16 -11.84 0.28
CA TYR A 66 -10.53 -12.24 0.01
C TYR A 66 -10.59 -13.73 -0.31
N GLU A 67 -9.74 -14.21 -1.23
CA GLU A 67 -9.67 -15.63 -1.57
C GLU A 67 -9.24 -16.48 -0.37
N ALA A 68 -8.27 -16.01 0.40
CA ALA A 68 -7.79 -16.72 1.59
C ALA A 68 -8.88 -16.90 2.65
N TYR A 69 -9.78 -15.93 2.81
CA TYR A 69 -10.83 -15.93 3.84
C TYR A 69 -12.15 -16.55 3.36
N PHE A 70 -12.64 -16.13 2.19
CA PHE A 70 -13.94 -16.53 1.66
C PHE A 70 -13.88 -17.74 0.72
N GLY A 71 -12.69 -18.12 0.27
CA GLY A 71 -12.48 -19.08 -0.80
C GLY A 71 -12.41 -18.37 -2.17
N SER A 72 -12.47 -19.15 -3.25
CA SER A 72 -12.38 -18.60 -4.61
C SER A 72 -13.37 -17.46 -4.82
N ASN A 73 -12.87 -16.32 -5.30
CA ASN A 73 -13.70 -15.18 -5.65
C ASN A 73 -14.51 -15.54 -6.93
N PRO A 74 -15.85 -15.64 -6.84
CA PRO A 74 -16.66 -16.00 -8.02
C PRO A 74 -16.58 -14.94 -9.14
N ASP A 75 -16.26 -13.68 -8.79
CA ASP A 75 -16.13 -12.57 -9.73
C ASP A 75 -14.73 -12.47 -10.37
N SER A 76 -13.81 -13.33 -9.98
CA SER A 76 -12.48 -13.38 -10.60
C SER A 76 -12.58 -13.99 -11.99
N LEU A 77 -12.39 -13.17 -13.01
CA LEU A 77 -12.38 -13.58 -14.43
C LEU A 77 -11.39 -14.71 -14.73
N VAL A 78 -10.42 -14.94 -13.86
CA VAL A 78 -9.36 -15.95 -14.01
C VAL A 78 -9.73 -17.30 -13.37
N ASN A 79 -10.72 -17.33 -12.46
CA ASN A 79 -11.07 -18.54 -11.72
C ASN A 79 -11.69 -19.64 -12.61
N GLY A 80 -12.33 -19.27 -13.73
CA GLY A 80 -12.87 -20.21 -14.72
C GLY A 80 -11.82 -20.81 -15.66
N LEU A 81 -10.55 -20.35 -15.58
CA LEU A 81 -9.49 -20.79 -16.47
C LEU A 81 -8.71 -21.97 -15.86
N ASN A 82 -8.34 -22.93 -16.70
CA ASN A 82 -7.37 -23.97 -16.36
C ASN A 82 -5.95 -23.35 -16.30
N THR A 83 -4.95 -24.15 -15.89
CA THR A 83 -3.55 -23.71 -15.71
C THR A 83 -3.00 -23.05 -17.00
N ALA A 84 -3.22 -23.65 -18.15
CA ALA A 84 -2.75 -23.12 -19.44
C ALA A 84 -3.43 -21.78 -19.80
N GLY A 85 -4.70 -21.62 -19.45
CA GLY A 85 -5.42 -20.35 -19.62
C GLY A 85 -4.90 -19.25 -18.73
N ARG A 86 -4.53 -19.57 -17.47
CA ARG A 86 -3.96 -18.62 -16.53
C ARG A 86 -2.55 -18.16 -16.97
N GLU A 87 -1.72 -19.08 -17.47
CA GLU A 87 -0.41 -18.75 -18.05
C GLU A 87 -0.56 -17.75 -19.20
N LYS A 88 -1.51 -17.99 -20.11
CA LYS A 88 -1.76 -17.05 -21.23
C LYS A 88 -2.23 -15.67 -20.77
N VAL A 89 -3.00 -15.58 -19.71
CA VAL A 89 -3.37 -14.28 -19.11
C VAL A 89 -2.14 -13.56 -18.57
N LEU A 90 -1.23 -14.27 -17.89
CA LEU A 90 0.01 -13.69 -17.39
C LEU A 90 0.91 -13.21 -18.55
N ASP A 91 1.10 -14.03 -19.59
CA ASP A 91 1.84 -13.67 -20.80
C ASP A 91 1.27 -12.38 -21.44
N TYR A 92 -0.07 -12.26 -21.49
CA TYR A 92 -0.74 -11.10 -22.05
C TYR A 92 -0.56 -9.85 -21.18
N ILE A 93 -0.61 -10.00 -19.86
CA ILE A 93 -0.33 -8.90 -18.91
C ILE A 93 1.10 -8.40 -19.09
N GLU A 94 2.07 -9.31 -19.23
CA GLU A 94 3.48 -8.97 -19.44
C GLU A 94 3.66 -8.20 -20.77
N LEU A 95 3.03 -8.66 -21.83
CA LEU A 95 3.02 -8.00 -23.14
C LEU A 95 2.41 -6.57 -23.06
N LEU A 96 1.36 -6.38 -22.28
CA LEU A 96 0.77 -5.06 -22.05
C LEU A 96 1.72 -4.14 -21.28
N HIS A 97 2.41 -4.67 -20.26
CA HIS A 97 3.43 -3.93 -19.52
C HIS A 97 4.60 -3.50 -20.41
N ASP A 98 5.07 -4.40 -21.27
CA ASP A 98 6.20 -4.14 -22.18
C ASP A 98 5.86 -3.11 -23.26
N SER A 99 4.60 -3.11 -23.71
CA SER A 99 4.13 -2.12 -24.70
C SER A 99 4.26 -0.68 -24.21
N GLY A 100 4.36 -0.45 -22.89
CA GLY A 100 4.38 0.87 -22.26
C GLY A 100 3.09 1.67 -22.38
N LYS A 101 2.20 1.29 -23.31
CA LYS A 101 0.97 2.03 -23.63
C LYS A 101 -0.07 2.00 -22.53
N TYR A 102 -0.07 0.92 -21.72
CA TYR A 102 -1.07 0.66 -20.68
C TYR A 102 -0.50 0.75 -19.27
N LYS A 103 0.70 1.31 -19.12
CA LYS A 103 1.26 1.59 -17.79
C LYS A 103 0.41 2.67 -17.12
N SER A 104 -0.02 2.43 -15.89
CA SER A 104 -0.60 3.48 -15.09
C SER A 104 0.45 4.58 -14.91
N HIS A 105 0.18 5.77 -15.44
CA HIS A 105 0.96 6.93 -15.05
C HIS A 105 0.66 7.18 -13.57
N VAL A 106 1.61 6.83 -12.71
CA VAL A 106 1.63 7.41 -11.38
C VAL A 106 1.82 8.90 -11.64
N CYS A 107 0.78 9.70 -11.45
CA CYS A 107 0.93 11.14 -11.41
C CYS A 107 1.95 11.42 -10.30
N GLU A 108 3.19 11.73 -10.68
CA GLU A 108 4.09 12.39 -9.74
C GLU A 108 3.39 13.68 -9.35
N ILE A 109 3.00 13.76 -8.09
CA ILE A 109 2.52 15.00 -7.51
C ILE A 109 3.74 15.90 -7.48
N LEU A 110 3.93 16.67 -8.57
CA LEU A 110 4.94 17.71 -8.59
C LEU A 110 4.62 18.65 -7.41
N PRO A 111 5.61 18.98 -6.57
CA PRO A 111 5.39 19.92 -5.50
C PRO A 111 4.81 21.20 -6.07
N PHE A 112 3.63 21.60 -5.58
CA PHE A 112 2.97 22.81 -6.02
C PHE A 112 3.80 24.01 -5.54
N THR A 113 4.65 24.50 -6.43
CA THR A 113 5.39 25.76 -6.19
C THR A 113 4.54 26.91 -6.70
N ARG A 114 4.01 27.71 -5.81
CA ARG A 114 3.32 28.96 -6.13
C ARG A 114 4.31 30.10 -5.93
N SER A 115 4.65 30.80 -7.01
CA SER A 115 5.38 32.06 -6.92
C SER A 115 4.40 33.19 -6.62
N ILE A 116 4.62 33.94 -5.56
CA ILE A 116 3.86 35.12 -5.22
C ILE A 116 4.77 36.32 -5.43
N ASP A 117 4.30 37.26 -6.27
CA ASP A 117 4.99 38.54 -6.42
C ASP A 117 4.72 39.39 -5.18
N VAL A 118 5.74 39.63 -4.38
CA VAL A 118 5.65 40.51 -3.22
C VAL A 118 6.19 41.89 -3.62
N TYR A 119 5.36 42.91 -3.48
CA TYR A 119 5.76 44.28 -3.69
C TYR A 119 6.27 44.88 -2.38
N GLU A 120 7.52 45.33 -2.36
CA GLU A 120 8.17 45.91 -1.17
C GLU A 120 7.73 47.34 -0.85
N THR A 121 6.89 47.95 -1.68
CA THR A 121 6.40 49.29 -1.46
C THR A 121 5.19 49.30 -0.52
N PRO A 122 5.21 50.07 0.57
CA PRO A 122 4.03 50.21 1.44
C PRO A 122 2.89 50.86 0.65
N VAL A 123 1.75 50.16 0.60
CA VAL A 123 0.52 50.72 0.01
C VAL A 123 0.02 51.81 0.91
N SER A 124 0.26 53.09 0.57
CA SER A 124 -0.33 54.21 1.24
C SER A 124 -1.81 54.33 0.83
N ALA A 125 -2.71 54.08 1.76
CA ALA A 125 -4.13 54.36 1.56
C ALA A 125 -4.38 55.85 1.62
N GLY A 126 -4.46 56.50 0.46
CA GLY A 126 -4.94 57.85 0.35
C GLY A 126 -3.92 58.88 -0.17
N THR A 127 -4.14 59.30 -1.37
CA THR A 127 -3.65 60.34 -2.28
C THR A 127 -2.87 59.73 -3.42
N GLY A 128 -3.53 59.61 -4.57
CA GLY A 128 -3.10 58.93 -5.78
C GLY A 128 -1.77 59.39 -6.40
N ASN A 129 -0.68 58.94 -5.84
CA ASN A 129 0.61 58.97 -6.54
C ASN A 129 0.82 57.64 -7.27
N MET A 130 0.86 57.70 -8.56
CA MET A 130 1.33 56.58 -9.42
C MET A 130 2.78 56.26 -9.06
N PHE A 131 3.02 55.09 -8.47
CA PHE A 131 4.36 54.56 -8.34
C PHE A 131 4.76 53.92 -9.68
N LEU A 132 5.73 54.47 -10.36
CA LEU A 132 6.20 54.04 -11.67
C LEU A 132 7.28 52.96 -11.62
N ASP A 133 7.77 52.57 -10.45
CA ASP A 133 8.84 51.55 -10.38
C ASP A 133 8.83 50.84 -8.99
N GLY A 134 8.16 49.74 -8.90
CA GLY A 134 8.21 48.84 -7.74
C GLY A 134 9.14 47.66 -8.05
N SER A 135 10.20 47.50 -7.27
CA SER A 135 11.01 46.30 -7.33
C SER A 135 10.17 45.08 -6.96
N LYS A 136 10.17 44.08 -7.85
CA LYS A 136 9.48 42.80 -7.63
C LYS A 136 10.43 41.79 -7.01
N ALA A 137 10.11 41.23 -5.89
CA ALA A 137 10.78 40.09 -5.31
C ALA A 137 9.90 38.83 -5.46
N THR A 138 10.45 37.78 -6.03
CA THR A 138 9.73 36.51 -6.16
C THR A 138 10.14 35.58 -5.01
N VAL A 139 9.18 35.16 -4.19
CA VAL A 139 9.40 34.23 -3.10
C VAL A 139 8.80 32.87 -3.47
N ASN A 140 9.61 31.84 -3.46
CA ASN A 140 9.16 30.46 -3.64
C ASN A 140 8.77 29.87 -2.28
N ILE A 141 7.51 29.49 -2.14
CA ILE A 141 6.99 28.85 -0.92
C ILE A 141 6.92 27.34 -1.18
N ASN A 142 7.76 26.57 -0.49
CA ASN A 142 7.64 25.13 -0.41
C ASN A 142 6.74 24.79 0.78
N SER A 143 5.64 24.11 0.54
CA SER A 143 4.76 23.56 1.57
C SER A 143 5.01 22.07 1.77
#